data_4efac87ebe199394a7cbc2f4f6541962
#
_entry.id   4efac87ebe199394a7cbc2f4f6541962
#
_cell.length_a   1.000
_cell.length_b   1.000
_cell.length_c   1.000
_cell.angle_alpha   90.00
_cell.angle_beta   90.00
_cell.angle_gamma   90.00
#
_symmetry.space_group_name_H-M   'P 1'
#
loop_
_entity.id
_entity.type
_entity.pdbx_description
1 polymer ?
#
loop_
_entity_poly.entity_id
_entity_poly.type
_entity_poly.pdbx_seq_one_letter_code
_entity_poly.pdbx_strand_id
1 'polypeptide(L)'
;MNGLIDIHSHTLPLVDDGAETVEMALLMLRTAAEEEIEKIILTPHQKADRRCVTPEGILRRMEELQELAGKENIPVRLYPGNEIFYRHGLAELLEQGKIRTLADSRYALIEFLPGEDYSYIRDALGRVASFGYWPILAHVERYTNVINRMDKAVGLK
;
A
#
# COMPACT_ATOMS: atom_id res chain seq x y z
N MET A 1 -9.86 19.77 -13.20
CA MET A 1 -8.43 19.35 -13.19
C MET A 1 -8.43 17.93 -12.63
N ASN A 2 -7.62 17.03 -13.20
CA ASN A 2 -7.49 15.69 -12.63
C ASN A 2 -6.49 15.80 -11.47
N GLY A 3 -6.97 15.73 -10.23
CA GLY A 3 -6.13 15.73 -9.04
C GLY A 3 -5.23 14.52 -8.93
N LEU A 4 -4.25 14.57 -8.03
CA LEU A 4 -3.30 13.50 -7.80
C LEU A 4 -3.96 12.34 -7.04
N ILE A 5 -3.41 11.15 -7.22
CA ILE A 5 -3.78 9.94 -6.48
C ILE A 5 -2.54 9.44 -5.74
N ASP A 6 -2.60 9.42 -4.42
CA ASP A 6 -1.58 8.75 -3.60
C ASP A 6 -1.91 7.26 -3.49
N ILE A 7 -1.00 6.41 -3.93
CA ILE A 7 -1.19 4.94 -3.95
C ILE A 7 -0.43 4.22 -2.82
N HIS A 8 0.26 4.95 -1.95
CA HIS A 8 1.04 4.38 -0.85
C HIS A 8 1.02 5.30 0.37
N SER A 9 0.13 5.04 1.31
CA SER A 9 -0.06 5.91 2.48
C SER A 9 -0.37 5.13 3.76
N HIS A 10 0.27 5.53 4.86
CA HIS A 10 0.05 5.02 6.22
C HIS A 10 -0.84 5.96 7.05
N THR A 11 -1.83 6.55 6.41
CA THR A 11 -2.76 7.49 7.06
C THR A 11 -3.84 6.79 7.90
N LEU A 12 -4.02 5.47 7.76
CA LEU A 12 -5.01 4.72 8.58
C LEU A 12 -4.56 4.71 10.04
N PRO A 13 -5.31 5.34 10.99
CA PRO A 13 -4.81 5.55 12.35
C PRO A 13 -4.76 4.25 13.18
N LEU A 14 -3.77 4.14 14.06
CA LEU A 14 -3.65 3.09 15.09
C LEU A 14 -3.52 1.67 14.54
N VAL A 15 -2.91 1.49 13.37
CA VAL A 15 -2.77 0.17 12.73
C VAL A 15 -1.33 -0.27 12.50
N ASP A 16 -0.43 0.67 12.24
CA ASP A 16 0.99 0.43 11.99
C ASP A 16 1.86 1.61 12.49
N ASP A 17 2.99 1.87 11.86
CA ASP A 17 3.94 2.93 12.20
C ASP A 17 3.62 4.28 11.52
N GLY A 18 2.44 4.43 10.93
CA GLY A 18 1.94 5.67 10.34
C GLY A 18 1.25 6.58 11.34
N ALA A 19 -0.01 6.95 11.09
CA ALA A 19 -0.78 7.85 11.96
C ALA A 19 -1.01 7.23 13.35
N GLU A 20 -0.44 7.83 14.39
CA GLU A 20 -0.57 7.36 15.77
C GLU A 20 -1.93 7.71 16.40
N THR A 21 -2.61 8.73 15.86
CA THR A 21 -3.93 9.16 16.34
C THR A 21 -4.86 9.52 15.17
N VAL A 22 -6.15 9.63 15.46
CA VAL A 22 -7.16 10.09 14.49
C VAL A 22 -6.89 11.53 14.07
N GLU A 23 -6.49 12.38 15.01
CA GLU A 23 -6.16 13.80 14.75
C GLU A 23 -4.97 13.92 13.79
N MET A 24 -3.95 13.05 13.95
CA MET A 24 -2.81 12.99 13.06
C MET A 24 -3.25 12.55 11.66
N ALA A 25 -4.10 11.52 11.56
CA ALA A 25 -4.65 11.08 10.29
C ALA A 25 -5.41 12.19 9.57
N LEU A 26 -6.27 12.94 10.28
CA LEU A 26 -7.01 14.08 9.72
C LEU A 26 -6.07 15.21 9.28
N LEU A 27 -5.00 15.48 10.03
CA LEU A 27 -3.98 16.46 9.62
C LEU A 27 -3.28 16.03 8.32
N MET A 28 -2.89 14.75 8.22
CA MET A 28 -2.30 14.19 6.99
C MET A 28 -3.25 14.34 5.78
N LEU A 29 -4.57 14.08 5.97
CA LEU A 29 -5.56 14.26 4.91
C LEU A 29 -5.73 15.73 4.49
N ARG A 30 -5.67 16.69 5.44
CA ARG A 30 -5.70 18.13 5.11
C ARG A 30 -4.49 18.52 4.28
N THR A 31 -3.28 18.12 4.72
CA THR A 31 -2.04 18.39 3.97
C THR A 31 -2.12 17.80 2.56
N ALA A 32 -2.61 16.56 2.41
CA ALA A 32 -2.81 15.95 1.11
C ALA A 32 -3.78 16.76 0.22
N ALA A 33 -4.89 17.26 0.79
CA ALA A 33 -5.83 18.11 0.05
C ALA A 33 -5.21 19.44 -0.40
N GLU A 34 -4.36 20.06 0.43
CA GLU A 34 -3.60 21.27 0.11
C GLU A 34 -2.60 21.04 -1.03
N GLU A 35 -2.10 19.81 -1.18
CA GLU A 35 -1.20 19.37 -2.25
C GLU A 35 -1.96 18.82 -3.48
N GLU A 36 -3.26 19.09 -3.62
CA GLU A 36 -4.12 18.66 -4.72
C GLU A 36 -4.28 17.14 -4.85
N ILE A 37 -4.03 16.38 -3.78
CA ILE A 37 -4.31 14.95 -3.73
C ILE A 37 -5.81 14.76 -3.47
N GLU A 38 -6.51 14.20 -4.46
CA GLU A 38 -7.97 13.96 -4.38
C GLU A 38 -8.31 12.57 -3.84
N LYS A 39 -7.39 11.60 -4.00
CA LYS A 39 -7.63 10.20 -3.63
C LYS A 39 -6.39 9.62 -2.95
N ILE A 40 -6.63 8.85 -1.90
CA ILE A 40 -5.57 8.13 -1.17
C ILE A 40 -5.96 6.67 -1.05
N ILE A 41 -5.04 5.77 -1.41
CA ILE A 41 -5.14 4.35 -1.08
C ILE A 41 -4.40 4.13 0.24
N LEU A 42 -5.14 3.75 1.26
CA LEU A 42 -4.59 3.42 2.57
C LEU A 42 -3.90 2.06 2.49
N THR A 43 -2.60 2.02 2.78
CA THR A 43 -1.78 0.82 2.61
C THR A 43 -1.10 0.40 3.91
N PRO A 44 -1.86 0.07 4.98
CA PRO A 44 -1.24 -0.40 6.21
C PRO A 44 -0.42 -1.66 5.94
N HIS A 45 0.67 -1.81 6.70
CA HIS A 45 1.55 -2.95 6.60
C HIS A 45 0.84 -4.30 6.82
N GLN A 46 1.16 -5.27 5.96
CA GLN A 46 0.76 -6.66 6.08
C GLN A 46 1.99 -7.55 6.21
N LYS A 47 2.41 -7.83 7.47
CA LYS A 47 3.58 -8.65 7.83
C LYS A 47 3.15 -9.94 8.51
N ALA A 48 3.86 -11.05 8.25
CA ALA A 48 3.48 -12.37 8.75
C ALA A 48 3.62 -12.52 10.27
N ASP A 49 4.54 -11.78 10.88
CA ASP A 49 4.97 -11.88 12.27
C ASP A 49 4.27 -10.90 13.22
N ARG A 50 3.39 -10.04 12.69
CA ARG A 50 2.68 -9.01 13.46
C ARG A 50 1.18 -9.20 13.37
N ARG A 51 0.47 -8.71 14.38
CA ARG A 51 -0.98 -8.56 14.31
C ARG A 51 -1.32 -7.46 13.33
N CYS A 52 -1.57 -7.87 12.08
CA CYS A 52 -2.04 -6.97 11.05
C CYS A 52 -3.56 -6.81 11.15
N VAL A 53 -4.05 -5.66 10.69
CA VAL A 53 -5.48 -5.42 10.60
C VAL A 53 -6.06 -6.32 9.51
N THR A 54 -7.19 -6.96 9.79
CA THR A 54 -7.89 -7.80 8.80
C THR A 54 -8.46 -6.94 7.66
N PRO A 55 -8.73 -7.53 6.48
CA PRO A 55 -9.37 -6.82 5.39
C PRO A 55 -10.64 -6.07 5.78
N GLU A 56 -11.50 -6.69 6.61
CA GLU A 56 -12.73 -6.08 7.14
C GLU A 56 -12.42 -4.96 8.14
N GLY A 57 -11.37 -5.14 8.94
CA GLY A 57 -10.90 -4.12 9.87
C GLY A 57 -10.37 -2.88 9.17
N ILE A 58 -9.69 -3.04 8.03
CA ILE A 58 -9.25 -1.92 7.19
C ILE A 58 -10.45 -1.15 6.65
N LEU A 59 -11.46 -1.84 6.09
CA LEU A 59 -12.68 -1.19 5.57
C LEU A 59 -13.40 -0.38 6.63
N ARG A 60 -13.67 -0.99 7.79
CA ARG A 60 -14.37 -0.31 8.87
C ARG A 60 -13.64 0.97 9.30
N ARG A 61 -12.32 0.88 9.56
CA ARG A 61 -11.53 2.05 9.98
C ARG A 61 -11.42 3.11 8.89
N MET A 62 -11.34 2.68 7.62
CA MET A 62 -11.37 3.60 6.49
C MET A 62 -12.70 4.36 6.42
N GLU A 63 -13.84 3.67 6.58
CA GLU A 63 -15.16 4.29 6.61
C GLU A 63 -15.29 5.28 7.77
N GLU A 64 -14.86 4.91 8.97
CA GLU A 64 -14.81 5.79 10.14
C GLU A 64 -13.98 7.07 9.86
N LEU A 65 -12.78 6.91 9.28
CA LEU A 65 -11.92 8.04 8.92
C LEU A 65 -12.52 8.90 7.80
N GLN A 66 -13.15 8.28 6.80
CA GLN A 66 -13.83 9.00 5.71
C GLN A 66 -15.00 9.84 6.22
N GLU A 67 -15.78 9.34 7.18
CA GLU A 67 -16.86 10.11 7.81
C GLU A 67 -16.32 11.31 8.58
N LEU A 68 -15.22 11.15 9.32
CA LEU A 68 -14.58 12.24 10.06
C LEU A 68 -14.01 13.29 9.10
N ALA A 69 -13.34 12.86 8.04
CA ALA A 69 -12.85 13.77 6.98
C ALA A 69 -14.01 14.57 6.35
N GLY A 70 -15.15 13.91 6.09
CA GLY A 70 -16.36 14.58 5.59
C GLY A 70 -16.93 15.63 6.54
N LYS A 71 -16.97 15.35 7.87
CA LYS A 71 -17.41 16.31 8.89
C LYS A 71 -16.52 17.55 8.96
N GLU A 72 -15.26 17.41 8.62
CA GLU A 72 -14.26 18.48 8.60
C GLU A 72 -14.09 19.13 7.21
N ASN A 73 -14.92 18.75 6.24
CA ASN A 73 -14.90 19.26 4.87
C ASN A 73 -13.54 19.02 4.17
N ILE A 74 -12.84 17.93 4.47
CA ILE A 74 -11.60 17.53 3.80
C ILE A 74 -11.96 16.78 2.49
N PRO A 75 -11.65 17.33 1.30
CA PRO A 75 -12.14 16.81 0.02
C PRO A 75 -11.29 15.64 -0.52
N VAL A 76 -10.87 14.72 0.34
CA VAL A 76 -10.07 13.54 -0.03
C VAL A 76 -10.92 12.29 0.04
N ARG A 77 -10.85 11.45 -0.99
CA ARG A 77 -11.52 10.15 -1.02
C ARG A 77 -10.54 9.03 -0.69
N LEU A 78 -10.93 8.15 0.25
CA LEU A 78 -10.13 7.05 0.72
C LEU A 78 -10.50 5.73 0.01
N TYR A 79 -9.50 4.88 -0.19
CA TYR A 79 -9.63 3.54 -0.74
C TYR A 79 -8.82 2.54 0.09
N PRO A 80 -9.26 1.28 0.18
CA PRO A 80 -8.54 0.27 0.94
C PRO A 80 -7.38 -0.33 0.14
N GLY A 81 -6.36 -0.79 0.84
CA GLY A 81 -5.24 -1.53 0.29
C GLY A 81 -4.34 -2.08 1.39
N ASN A 82 -3.22 -2.68 1.00
CA ASN A 82 -2.12 -3.07 1.89
C ASN A 82 -0.77 -2.80 1.23
N GLU A 83 0.23 -2.43 2.04
CA GLU A 83 1.63 -2.65 1.72
C GLU A 83 2.03 -4.02 2.24
N ILE A 84 2.39 -4.93 1.33
CA ILE A 84 2.51 -6.36 1.62
C ILE A 84 3.96 -6.75 1.70
N PHE A 85 4.43 -7.16 2.88
CA PHE A 85 5.72 -7.80 2.99
C PHE A 85 5.69 -9.17 2.30
N TYR A 86 6.53 -9.35 1.26
CA TYR A 86 6.52 -10.57 0.47
C TYR A 86 6.80 -11.80 1.30
N ARG A 87 6.03 -12.86 1.04
CA ARG A 87 6.23 -14.20 1.58
C ARG A 87 5.72 -15.24 0.60
N HIS A 88 6.23 -16.45 0.74
CA HIS A 88 5.70 -17.58 -0.04
C HIS A 88 4.20 -17.77 0.23
N GLY A 89 3.44 -18.10 -0.82
CA GLY A 89 1.98 -18.24 -0.72
C GLY A 89 1.22 -16.92 -0.75
N LEU A 90 1.90 -15.79 -1.05
CA LEU A 90 1.24 -14.48 -1.12
C LEU A 90 0.12 -14.43 -2.16
N ALA A 91 0.34 -14.99 -3.34
CA ALA A 91 -0.65 -14.95 -4.42
C ALA A 91 -1.93 -15.69 -4.03
N GLU A 92 -1.81 -16.83 -3.37
CA GLU A 92 -2.93 -17.61 -2.83
C GLU A 92 -3.70 -16.84 -1.74
N LEU A 93 -3.00 -16.05 -0.91
CA LEU A 93 -3.64 -15.22 0.11
C LEU A 93 -4.44 -14.05 -0.52
N LEU A 94 -3.93 -13.49 -1.61
CA LEU A 94 -4.64 -12.48 -2.40
C LEU A 94 -5.92 -13.08 -3.03
N GLU A 95 -5.84 -14.25 -3.66
CA GLU A 95 -6.99 -14.95 -4.22
C GLU A 95 -8.06 -15.29 -3.17
N GLN A 96 -7.64 -15.64 -1.93
CA GLN A 96 -8.53 -15.91 -0.82
C GLN A 96 -9.11 -14.66 -0.16
N GLY A 97 -8.74 -13.46 -0.63
CA GLY A 97 -9.18 -12.19 -0.05
C GLY A 97 -8.66 -11.94 1.38
N LYS A 98 -7.61 -12.65 1.80
CA LYS A 98 -7.00 -12.50 3.14
C LYS A 98 -6.07 -11.29 3.24
N ILE A 99 -5.68 -10.74 2.11
CA ILE A 99 -4.85 -9.53 1.95
C ILE A 99 -5.48 -8.70 0.85
N ARG A 100 -5.48 -7.37 1.01
CA ARG A 100 -6.07 -6.47 0.02
C ARG A 100 -5.06 -6.02 -1.02
N THR A 101 -5.55 -5.96 -2.25
CA THR A 101 -4.89 -5.22 -3.34
C THR A 101 -5.20 -3.72 -3.23
N LEU A 102 -4.54 -2.90 -4.03
CA LEU A 102 -4.77 -1.45 -4.06
C LEU A 102 -6.17 -1.14 -4.61
N ALA A 103 -7.04 -0.58 -3.78
CA ALA A 103 -8.42 -0.20 -4.11
C ALA A 103 -9.24 -1.36 -4.73
N ASP A 104 -9.01 -2.60 -4.25
CA ASP A 104 -9.63 -3.83 -4.74
C ASP A 104 -9.43 -4.08 -6.25
N SER A 105 -8.38 -3.51 -6.83
CA SER A 105 -7.97 -3.69 -8.23
C SER A 105 -7.10 -4.95 -8.40
N ARG A 106 -6.37 -5.06 -9.51
CA ARG A 106 -5.36 -6.11 -9.70
C ARG A 106 -3.95 -5.68 -9.23
N TYR A 107 -3.76 -4.45 -8.82
CA TYR A 107 -2.47 -3.95 -8.35
C TYR A 107 -2.19 -4.39 -6.92
N ALA A 108 -1.03 -5.01 -6.67
CA ALA A 108 -0.56 -5.40 -5.35
C ALA A 108 0.74 -4.66 -5.02
N LEU A 109 0.75 -3.86 -3.95
CA LEU A 109 1.93 -3.14 -3.48
C LEU A 109 2.76 -4.07 -2.60
N ILE A 110 3.99 -4.36 -3.01
CA ILE A 110 4.82 -5.39 -2.39
C ILE A 110 6.15 -4.80 -1.94
N GLU A 111 6.51 -5.05 -0.68
CA GLU A 111 7.81 -4.70 -0.10
C GLU A 111 8.66 -5.94 0.21
N PHE A 112 9.99 -5.74 0.26
CA PHE A 112 11.01 -6.72 0.64
C PHE A 112 11.97 -6.11 1.64
N LEU A 113 12.91 -6.90 2.15
CA LEU A 113 14.05 -6.35 2.90
C LEU A 113 14.94 -5.52 1.95
N PRO A 114 15.49 -4.37 2.41
CA PRO A 114 16.32 -3.50 1.56
C PRO A 114 17.55 -4.16 0.94
N GLY A 115 18.10 -5.20 1.59
CA GLY A 115 19.24 -5.96 1.11
C GLY A 115 18.92 -7.21 0.29
N GLU A 116 17.64 -7.40 -0.06
CA GLU A 116 17.20 -8.61 -0.78
C GLU A 116 17.81 -8.71 -2.18
N ASP A 117 18.09 -9.93 -2.62
CA ASP A 117 18.68 -10.17 -3.94
C ASP A 117 17.70 -9.83 -5.07
N TYR A 118 18.23 -9.18 -6.12
CA TYR A 118 17.44 -8.83 -7.30
C TYR A 118 16.73 -10.03 -7.94
N SER A 119 17.41 -11.18 -8.04
CA SER A 119 16.82 -12.40 -8.61
C SER A 119 15.62 -12.88 -7.78
N TYR A 120 15.72 -12.81 -6.46
CA TYR A 120 14.63 -13.18 -5.57
C TYR A 120 13.44 -12.23 -5.74
N ILE A 121 13.67 -10.90 -5.74
CA ILE A 121 12.62 -9.90 -5.96
C ILE A 121 11.93 -10.15 -7.31
N ARG A 122 12.70 -10.29 -8.40
CA ARG A 122 12.17 -10.55 -9.75
C ARG A 122 11.30 -11.79 -9.79
N ASP A 123 11.79 -12.91 -9.25
CA ASP A 123 11.10 -14.20 -9.30
C ASP A 123 9.83 -14.18 -8.41
N ALA A 124 9.89 -13.46 -7.28
CA ALA A 124 8.76 -13.23 -6.40
C ALA A 124 7.64 -12.41 -7.08
N LEU A 125 7.99 -11.28 -7.71
CA LEU A 125 7.04 -10.45 -8.46
C LEU A 125 6.47 -11.21 -9.66
N GLY A 126 7.32 -11.96 -10.38
CA GLY A 126 6.89 -12.84 -11.48
C GLY A 126 5.88 -13.89 -11.04
N ARG A 127 6.04 -14.47 -9.85
CA ARG A 127 5.08 -15.42 -9.28
C ARG A 127 3.73 -14.73 -9.03
N VAL A 128 3.71 -13.55 -8.42
CA VAL A 128 2.45 -12.80 -8.18
C VAL A 128 1.78 -12.45 -9.51
N ALA A 129 2.57 -12.05 -10.51
CA ALA A 129 2.07 -11.74 -11.85
C ALA A 129 1.45 -12.97 -12.53
N SER A 130 2.00 -14.18 -12.33
CA SER A 130 1.45 -15.42 -12.91
C SER A 130 0.05 -15.78 -12.40
N PHE A 131 -0.37 -15.22 -11.26
CA PHE A 131 -1.74 -15.33 -10.73
C PHE A 131 -2.68 -14.22 -11.24
N GLY A 132 -2.23 -13.39 -12.18
CA GLY A 132 -3.03 -12.34 -12.81
C GLY A 132 -3.07 -11.02 -12.04
N TYR A 133 -2.21 -10.83 -11.04
CA TYR A 133 -2.02 -9.56 -10.36
C TYR A 133 -0.93 -8.74 -11.04
N TRP A 134 -0.95 -7.43 -10.80
CA TRP A 134 0.06 -6.50 -11.25
C TRP A 134 0.87 -6.00 -10.05
N PRO A 135 2.02 -6.63 -9.77
CA PRO A 135 2.82 -6.24 -8.62
C PRO A 135 3.47 -4.87 -8.83
N ILE A 136 3.42 -4.03 -7.80
CA ILE A 136 4.15 -2.76 -7.70
C ILE A 136 5.19 -2.93 -6.60
N LEU A 137 6.47 -2.72 -6.91
CA LEU A 137 7.53 -2.73 -5.92
C LEU A 137 7.48 -1.42 -5.13
N ALA A 138 7.19 -1.51 -3.83
CA ALA A 138 7.18 -0.36 -2.94
C ALA A 138 8.61 0.20 -2.77
N HIS A 139 8.73 1.52 -2.61
CA HIS A 139 9.97 2.25 -2.30
C HIS A 139 11.24 1.65 -2.95
N VAL A 140 11.20 1.52 -4.29
CA VAL A 140 12.27 0.90 -5.10
C VAL A 140 13.65 1.52 -4.83
N GLU A 141 13.70 2.78 -4.41
CA GLU A 141 14.91 3.51 -4.04
C GLU A 141 15.65 2.92 -2.83
N ARG A 142 15.00 2.08 -2.02
CA ARG A 142 15.63 1.41 -0.87
C ARG A 142 16.39 0.13 -1.24
N TYR A 143 16.18 -0.40 -2.45
CA TYR A 143 16.84 -1.65 -2.88
C TYR A 143 18.12 -1.35 -3.65
N THR A 144 19.27 -1.30 -2.94
CA THR A 144 20.57 -0.97 -3.52
C THR A 144 20.98 -1.91 -4.65
N ASN A 145 20.54 -3.17 -4.58
CA ASN A 145 20.76 -4.19 -5.62
C ASN A 145 19.93 -3.96 -6.88
N VAL A 146 18.93 -3.07 -6.84
CA VAL A 146 18.08 -2.69 -7.98
C VAL A 146 18.49 -1.33 -8.52
N ILE A 147 18.56 -0.30 -7.67
CA ILE A 147 18.79 1.10 -8.11
C ILE A 147 20.17 1.35 -8.70
N ASN A 148 21.20 0.63 -8.23
CA ASN A 148 22.56 0.74 -8.77
C ASN A 148 22.71 0.12 -10.17
N ARG A 149 21.67 -0.47 -10.70
CA ARG A 149 21.62 -1.15 -11.99
C ARG A 149 20.31 -0.80 -12.70
N MET A 150 20.33 0.26 -13.51
CA MET A 150 19.14 0.70 -14.28
C MET A 150 18.59 -0.40 -15.21
N ASP A 151 19.48 -1.25 -15.75
CA ASP A 151 19.11 -2.42 -16.52
C ASP A 151 18.21 -3.40 -15.72
N LYS A 152 18.47 -3.54 -14.43
CA LYS A 152 17.68 -4.39 -13.52
C LYS A 152 16.31 -3.77 -13.21
N ALA A 153 16.25 -2.46 -12.99
CA ALA A 153 14.99 -1.76 -12.75
C ALA A 153 14.02 -1.88 -13.95
N VAL A 154 14.54 -1.82 -15.17
CA VAL A 154 13.75 -2.04 -16.38
C VAL A 154 13.24 -3.48 -16.51
N GLY A 155 14.00 -4.46 -16.03
CA GLY A 155 13.61 -5.87 -16.05
C GLY A 155 12.49 -6.26 -15.06
N LEU A 156 12.05 -5.33 -14.20
CA LEU A 156 10.92 -5.51 -13.26
C LEU A 156 9.57 -5.01 -13.81
N LYS A 157 9.54 -4.58 -15.08
CA LYS A 157 8.31 -4.11 -15.75
C LYS A 157 7.44 -5.28 -16.20
#